data_64a900d776641341f427627cd79eb39b
#
_entry.id   64a900d776641341f427627cd79eb39b
#
_cell.length_a   1.000
_cell.length_b   1.000
_cell.length_c   1.000
_cell.angle_alpha   90.00
_cell.angle_beta   90.00
_cell.angle_gamma   90.00
#
_symmetry.space_group_name_H-M   'P 1'
#
loop_
_entity.id
_entity.type
_entity.pdbx_description
1 polymer ?
#
loop_
_entity_poly.entity_id
_entity_poly.type
_entity_poly.pdbx_seq_one_letter_code
_entity_poly.pdbx_strand_id
1 'polypeptide(L)'
;MTTLMSTHSLQMSAGHLPLFDHLELGIRAGDRLGLIGANGCGKSTLLALLAGERTPQAGRVVQAAACRCEFVAQQLPARLSTLSTRAVLLDALGNDPSAEWQVDKLLTELQLEAQAALPVSALSGGQHSRLQIGRALLRQPNLLLLDEPSNHLDLPALLWLEQFLLGWRGAFVLVSHDGRLLDRVTEQTLLLRDGQLHRFALPCSQARAALAAEDEQARLRRADEQKEIDRLSASSKRLAIWGREHDNEKLVRQAKSMEKRIARLQEEQSQVAALAPWLLELRGVSLPADTLLRLEALDVAPEPALPPLLRAEGLWLRARDRIALLGANGTGKSSLLRQCWRELAAQSPQSGWYCHPGASIAYYDQSLQQLADDATLSDALYPLAPLPETTRRQALIRAGFPYVRHGQQVHSLSGGERARLLFLALSLGSHHMLWLDEPTNHLDLAGKEELAEAIAAFPGGVLLVSHDRELIERSCNRFWLIKDGRIQEAHSAERAYAELLGDAPSPAADKASLAAPPWAGPGRPGG
;
A
#
# COMPACT_ATOMS: atom_id res chain seq x y z
N MET A 1 11.26 13.46 28.46
CA MET A 1 10.17 12.76 27.76
C MET A 1 10.09 11.33 28.29
N THR A 2 8.92 10.89 28.74
CA THR A 2 8.74 9.57 29.38
C THR A 2 8.64 8.50 28.32
N THR A 3 9.43 7.42 28.43
CA THR A 3 9.31 6.25 27.56
C THR A 3 8.07 5.47 27.94
N LEU A 4 7.18 5.21 26.98
CA LEU A 4 5.97 4.43 27.16
C LEU A 4 6.23 2.95 26.91
N MET A 5 7.02 2.63 25.88
CA MET A 5 7.30 1.27 25.47
C MET A 5 8.70 1.17 24.88
N SER A 6 9.39 0.04 25.10
CA SER A 6 10.68 -0.26 24.46
C SER A 6 10.80 -1.74 24.13
N THR A 7 11.59 -2.04 23.10
CA THR A 7 11.94 -3.43 22.74
C THR A 7 13.42 -3.66 23.01
N HIS A 8 13.78 -4.89 23.36
CA HIS A 8 15.16 -5.28 23.61
C HIS A 8 15.46 -6.57 22.86
N SER A 9 16.34 -6.48 21.85
CA SER A 9 16.83 -7.59 21.01
C SER A 9 15.70 -8.48 20.49
N LEU A 10 14.62 -7.87 19.97
CA LEU A 10 13.44 -8.60 19.47
C LEU A 10 13.81 -9.44 18.26
N GLN A 11 13.43 -10.73 18.31
CA GLN A 11 13.57 -11.67 17.19
C GLN A 11 12.23 -12.29 16.84
N MET A 12 11.94 -12.41 15.56
CA MET A 12 10.74 -13.05 15.05
C MET A 12 10.94 -13.58 13.64
N SER A 13 10.35 -14.74 13.36
CA SER A 13 10.35 -15.38 12.04
C SER A 13 8.93 -15.75 11.62
N ALA A 14 8.66 -15.75 10.33
CA ALA A 14 7.46 -16.30 9.73
C ALA A 14 7.81 -17.63 9.06
N GLY A 15 7.48 -18.75 9.72
CA GLY A 15 7.96 -20.07 9.32
C GLY A 15 9.49 -20.14 9.40
N HIS A 16 10.16 -20.34 8.25
CA HIS A 16 11.62 -20.39 8.14
C HIS A 16 12.28 -19.05 7.76
N LEU A 17 11.49 -18.03 7.45
CA LEU A 17 12.00 -16.72 7.02
C LEU A 17 12.13 -15.78 8.22
N PRO A 18 13.33 -15.28 8.55
CA PRO A 18 13.49 -14.27 9.59
C PRO A 18 12.82 -12.97 9.14
N LEU A 19 11.95 -12.41 10.00
CA LEU A 19 11.31 -11.10 9.77
C LEU A 19 12.20 -9.99 10.30
N PHE A 20 12.74 -10.16 11.50
CA PHE A 20 13.70 -9.26 12.12
C PHE A 20 14.51 -9.97 13.21
N ASP A 21 15.72 -9.46 13.41
CA ASP A 21 16.67 -9.95 14.38
C ASP A 21 17.29 -8.79 15.15
N HIS A 22 17.39 -8.92 16.48
CA HIS A 22 17.92 -7.89 17.39
C HIS A 22 17.27 -6.50 17.21
N LEU A 23 15.95 -6.43 16.96
CA LEU A 23 15.26 -5.18 16.74
C LEU A 23 15.11 -4.37 18.05
N GLU A 24 15.59 -3.12 18.02
CA GLU A 24 15.50 -2.17 19.12
C GLU A 24 14.57 -1.01 18.73
N LEU A 25 13.60 -0.70 19.58
CA LEU A 25 12.67 0.40 19.38
C LEU A 25 12.31 1.03 20.71
N GLY A 26 12.30 2.36 20.78
CA GLY A 26 11.78 3.11 21.92
C GLY A 26 10.68 4.06 21.47
N ILE A 27 9.52 4.01 22.13
CA ILE A 27 8.37 4.88 21.90
C ILE A 27 8.19 5.76 23.13
N ARG A 28 8.15 7.08 22.94
CA ARG A 28 7.99 8.08 23.99
C ARG A 28 6.61 8.69 23.96
N ALA A 29 6.22 9.29 25.06
CA ALA A 29 4.97 10.06 25.13
C ALA A 29 4.98 11.20 24.11
N GLY A 30 3.93 11.26 23.30
CA GLY A 30 3.75 12.23 22.22
C GLY A 30 4.47 11.91 20.92
N ASP A 31 5.18 10.77 20.81
CA ASP A 31 5.81 10.36 19.54
C ASP A 31 4.74 10.10 18.47
N ARG A 32 4.98 10.61 17.25
CA ARG A 32 4.16 10.42 16.06
C ARG A 32 4.97 9.68 15.01
N LEU A 33 4.88 8.34 15.03
CA LEU A 33 5.74 7.45 14.25
C LEU A 33 4.99 6.84 13.07
N GLY A 34 5.54 6.98 11.86
CA GLY A 34 5.12 6.23 10.68
C GLY A 34 5.98 4.98 10.52
N LEU A 35 5.38 3.79 10.43
CA LEU A 35 6.11 2.54 10.18
C LEU A 35 5.88 2.09 8.75
N ILE A 36 6.94 2.11 7.94
CA ILE A 36 6.91 1.73 6.53
C ILE A 36 7.88 0.58 6.23
N GLY A 37 7.71 -0.06 5.09
CA GLY A 37 8.54 -1.16 4.60
C GLY A 37 7.78 -1.99 3.58
N ALA A 38 8.48 -2.88 2.88
CA ALA A 38 7.89 -3.76 1.88
C ALA A 38 6.77 -4.63 2.44
N ASN A 39 5.87 -5.12 1.57
CA ASN A 39 4.85 -6.08 1.99
C ASN A 39 5.51 -7.37 2.49
N GLY A 40 5.00 -7.89 3.61
CA GLY A 40 5.53 -9.12 4.23
C GLY A 40 6.81 -8.94 5.06
N CYS A 41 7.39 -7.73 5.19
CA CYS A 41 8.59 -7.51 6.01
C CYS A 41 8.36 -7.61 7.53
N GLY A 42 7.09 -7.72 8.00
CA GLY A 42 6.79 -7.93 9.41
C GLY A 42 6.21 -6.72 10.16
N LYS A 43 5.73 -5.66 9.47
CA LYS A 43 5.12 -4.46 10.09
C LYS A 43 3.98 -4.81 11.05
N SER A 44 2.97 -5.53 10.57
CA SER A 44 1.82 -5.97 11.40
C SER A 44 2.25 -6.92 12.51
N THR A 45 3.25 -7.76 12.26
CA THR A 45 3.83 -8.64 13.29
C THR A 45 4.50 -7.85 14.39
N LEU A 46 5.25 -6.80 14.04
CA LEU A 46 5.87 -5.91 15.01
C LEU A 46 4.81 -5.20 15.87
N LEU A 47 3.74 -4.64 15.25
CA LEU A 47 2.65 -4.02 16.02
C LEU A 47 1.95 -5.02 16.94
N ALA A 48 1.67 -6.25 16.49
CA ALA A 48 1.07 -7.30 17.31
C ALA A 48 1.95 -7.74 18.50
N LEU A 49 3.29 -7.74 18.34
CA LEU A 49 4.24 -7.96 19.43
C LEU A 49 4.24 -6.81 20.43
N LEU A 50 4.24 -5.56 19.95
CA LEU A 50 4.15 -4.37 20.81
C LEU A 50 2.82 -4.34 21.59
N ALA A 51 1.73 -4.78 20.98
CA ALA A 51 0.41 -4.90 21.61
C ALA A 51 0.31 -6.06 22.62
N GLY A 52 1.28 -6.98 22.63
CA GLY A 52 1.23 -8.18 23.46
C GLY A 52 0.29 -9.29 22.92
N GLU A 53 -0.22 -9.16 21.68
CA GLU A 53 -1.05 -10.18 21.03
C GLU A 53 -0.22 -11.38 20.53
N ARG A 54 1.09 -11.18 20.39
CA ARG A 54 2.05 -12.23 20.04
C ARG A 54 3.24 -12.20 20.99
N THR A 55 3.84 -13.38 21.20
CA THR A 55 5.09 -13.52 21.95
C THR A 55 6.28 -13.56 21.01
N PRO A 56 7.37 -12.82 21.27
CA PRO A 56 8.58 -12.89 20.45
C PRO A 56 9.28 -14.25 20.62
N GLN A 57 10.05 -14.67 19.62
CA GLN A 57 10.88 -15.87 19.71
C GLN A 57 12.07 -15.66 20.65
N ALA A 58 12.65 -14.46 20.64
CA ALA A 58 13.66 -14.03 21.60
C ALA A 58 13.55 -12.50 21.83
N GLY A 59 14.20 -12.04 22.90
CA GLY A 59 14.08 -10.65 23.33
C GLY A 59 12.81 -10.39 24.14
N ARG A 60 12.49 -9.12 24.35
CA ARG A 60 11.31 -8.73 25.15
C ARG A 60 10.79 -7.36 24.77
N VAL A 61 9.49 -7.16 24.98
CA VAL A 61 8.83 -5.84 24.98
C VAL A 61 8.67 -5.41 26.43
N VAL A 62 9.06 -4.17 26.73
CA VAL A 62 8.91 -3.58 28.05
C VAL A 62 7.93 -2.42 27.95
N GLN A 63 6.82 -2.51 28.64
CA GLN A 63 5.79 -1.50 28.71
C GLN A 63 5.87 -0.81 30.07
N ALA A 64 5.89 0.53 30.08
CA ALA A 64 5.84 1.30 31.31
C ALA A 64 4.49 1.14 32.01
N ALA A 65 4.46 1.15 33.34
CA ALA A 65 3.22 1.00 34.13
C ALA A 65 2.14 2.06 33.79
N ALA A 66 2.57 3.25 33.37
CA ALA A 66 1.66 4.33 32.94
C ALA A 66 1.21 4.22 31.48
N CYS A 67 1.72 3.27 30.70
CA CYS A 67 1.36 3.08 29.31
C CYS A 67 0.04 2.32 29.18
N ARG A 68 -0.93 2.94 28.53
CA ARG A 68 -2.20 2.32 28.09
C ARG A 68 -2.15 2.22 26.58
N CYS A 69 -1.72 1.05 26.10
CA CYS A 69 -1.57 0.76 24.68
C CYS A 69 -2.83 0.10 24.14
N GLU A 70 -3.35 0.62 23.04
CA GLU A 70 -4.44 -0.02 22.29
C GLU A 70 -4.01 -0.26 20.85
N PHE A 71 -4.38 -1.45 20.35
CA PHE A 71 -4.08 -1.89 18.99
C PHE A 71 -5.33 -1.89 18.13
N VAL A 72 -5.28 -1.13 17.06
CA VAL A 72 -6.28 -1.09 16.00
C VAL A 72 -5.76 -1.96 14.86
N ALA A 73 -6.19 -3.22 14.86
CA ALA A 73 -5.82 -4.20 13.86
C ALA A 73 -6.53 -3.93 12.53
N GLN A 74 -5.98 -4.44 11.44
CA GLN A 74 -6.57 -4.30 10.09
C GLN A 74 -7.99 -4.85 10.01
N GLN A 75 -8.31 -5.90 10.77
CA GLN A 75 -9.64 -6.52 10.82
C GLN A 75 -10.11 -6.69 12.25
N LEU A 76 -11.42 -6.50 12.47
CA LEU A 76 -12.06 -6.84 13.75
C LEU A 76 -12.08 -8.37 13.94
N PRO A 77 -12.00 -8.84 15.20
CA PRO A 77 -12.21 -10.25 15.51
C PRO A 77 -13.55 -10.75 14.95
N ALA A 78 -13.54 -11.93 14.31
CA ALA A 78 -14.70 -12.50 13.64
C ALA A 78 -15.94 -12.59 14.53
N ARG A 79 -15.76 -12.82 15.86
CA ARG A 79 -16.84 -12.85 16.85
C ARG A 79 -17.66 -11.54 16.93
N LEU A 80 -17.07 -10.41 16.52
CA LEU A 80 -17.72 -9.10 16.59
C LEU A 80 -18.46 -8.74 15.31
N SER A 81 -18.23 -9.42 14.19
CA SER A 81 -18.79 -9.08 12.88
C SER A 81 -20.32 -9.16 12.80
N THR A 82 -20.93 -10.01 13.62
CA THR A 82 -22.39 -10.20 13.68
C THR A 82 -23.08 -9.30 14.71
N LEU A 83 -22.32 -8.66 15.59
CA LEU A 83 -22.86 -7.76 16.61
C LEU A 83 -23.24 -6.41 15.99
N SER A 84 -24.18 -5.70 16.63
CA SER A 84 -24.47 -4.33 16.25
C SER A 84 -23.30 -3.41 16.60
N THR A 85 -23.18 -2.30 15.86
CA THR A 85 -22.17 -1.24 16.09
C THR A 85 -22.13 -0.80 17.55
N ARG A 86 -23.30 -0.57 18.17
CA ARG A 86 -23.42 -0.23 19.60
C ARG A 86 -22.92 -1.35 20.50
N ALA A 87 -23.28 -2.61 20.20
CA ALA A 87 -22.88 -3.76 21.01
C ALA A 87 -21.36 -3.97 20.99
N VAL A 88 -20.68 -3.71 19.86
CA VAL A 88 -19.21 -3.77 19.75
C VAL A 88 -18.52 -2.71 20.61
N LEU A 89 -19.11 -1.53 20.74
CA LEU A 89 -18.58 -0.49 21.62
C LEU A 89 -18.83 -0.84 23.10
N LEU A 90 -19.97 -1.40 23.44
CA LEU A 90 -20.26 -1.88 24.81
C LEU A 90 -19.34 -3.05 25.21
N ASP A 91 -19.03 -3.98 24.27
CA ASP A 91 -18.07 -5.08 24.51
C ASP A 91 -16.69 -4.53 24.95
N ALA A 92 -16.26 -3.39 24.41
CA ALA A 92 -15.00 -2.75 24.81
C ALA A 92 -14.99 -2.27 26.27
N LEU A 93 -16.15 -1.98 26.84
CA LEU A 93 -16.35 -1.55 28.23
C LEU A 93 -16.80 -2.70 29.15
N GLY A 94 -16.70 -3.96 28.69
CA GLY A 94 -17.11 -5.14 29.46
C GLY A 94 -18.62 -5.27 29.62
N ASN A 95 -19.39 -4.67 28.74
CA ASN A 95 -20.87 -4.63 28.74
C ASN A 95 -21.45 -4.00 30.02
N ASP A 96 -20.77 -2.99 30.60
CA ASP A 96 -21.24 -2.24 31.76
C ASP A 96 -22.41 -1.33 31.38
N PRO A 97 -23.63 -1.54 31.93
CA PRO A 97 -24.78 -0.70 31.62
C PRO A 97 -24.59 0.76 32.06
N SER A 98 -23.78 1.02 33.08
CA SER A 98 -23.51 2.39 33.55
C SER A 98 -22.67 3.21 32.56
N ALA A 99 -22.03 2.56 31.59
CA ALA A 99 -21.18 3.17 30.58
C ALA A 99 -21.91 3.44 29.25
N GLU A 100 -23.21 3.13 29.12
CA GLU A 100 -23.97 3.35 27.87
C GLU A 100 -23.90 4.79 27.36
N TRP A 101 -23.91 5.76 28.26
CA TRP A 101 -23.80 7.17 27.89
C TRP A 101 -22.47 7.52 27.20
N GLN A 102 -21.38 6.81 27.53
CA GLN A 102 -20.08 7.00 26.87
C GLN A 102 -20.15 6.49 25.43
N VAL A 103 -20.84 5.37 25.22
CA VAL A 103 -21.05 4.81 23.88
C VAL A 103 -21.91 5.74 23.03
N ASP A 104 -23.01 6.30 23.58
CA ASP A 104 -23.86 7.23 22.86
C ASP A 104 -23.13 8.50 22.48
N LYS A 105 -22.37 9.07 23.41
CA LYS A 105 -21.52 10.22 23.12
C LYS A 105 -20.52 9.93 22.02
N LEU A 106 -19.84 8.77 22.09
CA LEU A 106 -18.84 8.38 21.10
C LEU A 106 -19.47 8.12 19.73
N LEU A 107 -20.65 7.49 19.64
CA LEU A 107 -21.38 7.31 18.38
C LEU A 107 -21.63 8.64 17.68
N THR A 108 -22.02 9.68 18.43
CA THR A 108 -22.20 11.03 17.91
C THR A 108 -20.87 11.62 17.40
N GLU A 109 -19.81 11.53 18.20
CA GLU A 109 -18.47 12.03 17.81
C GLU A 109 -17.90 11.33 16.56
N LEU A 110 -18.18 10.03 16.39
CA LEU A 110 -17.79 9.23 15.23
C LEU A 110 -18.74 9.36 14.04
N GLN A 111 -19.88 10.04 14.19
CA GLN A 111 -20.95 10.13 13.18
C GLN A 111 -21.49 8.74 12.78
N LEU A 112 -21.69 7.86 13.76
CA LEU A 112 -22.19 6.49 13.60
C LEU A 112 -23.56 6.26 14.24
N GLU A 113 -24.28 7.32 14.63
CA GLU A 113 -25.60 7.22 15.30
C GLU A 113 -26.63 6.45 14.47
N ALA A 114 -26.71 6.77 13.18
CA ALA A 114 -27.64 6.11 12.25
C ALA A 114 -27.30 4.61 12.06
N GLN A 115 -26.06 4.21 12.29
CA GLN A 115 -25.56 2.84 12.14
C GLN A 115 -25.52 2.07 13.47
N ALA A 116 -25.91 2.68 14.59
CA ALA A 116 -25.81 2.09 15.92
C ALA A 116 -26.45 0.69 16.05
N ALA A 117 -27.59 0.49 15.39
CA ALA A 117 -28.33 -0.77 15.37
C ALA A 117 -27.86 -1.75 14.28
N LEU A 118 -27.08 -1.29 13.28
CA LEU A 118 -26.64 -2.13 12.17
C LEU A 118 -25.54 -3.11 12.62
N PRO A 119 -25.52 -4.34 12.07
CA PRO A 119 -24.42 -5.25 12.28
C PRO A 119 -23.14 -4.71 11.63
N VAL A 120 -21.99 -5.00 12.23
CA VAL A 120 -20.68 -4.54 11.73
C VAL A 120 -20.44 -4.94 10.28
N SER A 121 -20.93 -6.11 9.86
CA SER A 121 -20.82 -6.60 8.48
C SER A 121 -21.55 -5.73 7.44
N ALA A 122 -22.48 -4.86 7.87
CA ALA A 122 -23.21 -3.95 7.00
C ALA A 122 -22.57 -2.55 6.90
N LEU A 123 -21.50 -2.29 7.65
CA LEU A 123 -20.80 -1.01 7.65
C LEU A 123 -19.93 -0.84 6.41
N SER A 124 -19.84 0.41 5.91
CA SER A 124 -18.83 0.76 4.91
C SER A 124 -17.41 0.71 5.50
N GLY A 125 -16.36 0.62 4.66
CA GLY A 125 -14.97 0.62 5.13
C GLY A 125 -14.65 1.80 6.05
N GLY A 126 -15.11 3.01 5.72
CA GLY A 126 -14.92 4.20 6.55
C GLY A 126 -15.65 4.13 7.89
N GLN A 127 -16.86 3.64 7.91
CA GLN A 127 -17.64 3.44 9.15
C GLN A 127 -16.98 2.36 10.03
N HIS A 128 -16.48 1.29 9.40
CA HIS A 128 -15.76 0.23 10.09
C HIS A 128 -14.45 0.74 10.75
N SER A 129 -13.67 1.53 10.04
CA SER A 129 -12.44 2.14 10.59
C SER A 129 -12.76 3.08 11.76
N ARG A 130 -13.80 3.94 11.63
CA ARG A 130 -14.26 4.79 12.72
C ARG A 130 -14.68 3.98 13.95
N LEU A 131 -15.41 2.88 13.74
CA LEU A 131 -15.81 1.99 14.83
C LEU A 131 -14.61 1.37 15.55
N GLN A 132 -13.60 0.90 14.82
CA GLN A 132 -12.40 0.31 15.41
C GLN A 132 -11.62 1.34 16.25
N ILE A 133 -11.43 2.55 15.72
CA ILE A 133 -10.79 3.64 16.46
C ILE A 133 -11.60 4.00 17.70
N GLY A 134 -12.92 4.14 17.57
CA GLY A 134 -13.81 4.43 18.68
C GLY A 134 -13.73 3.37 19.79
N ARG A 135 -13.68 2.09 19.41
CA ARG A 135 -13.52 0.98 20.34
C ARG A 135 -12.20 1.09 21.14
N ALA A 136 -11.11 1.48 20.48
CA ALA A 136 -9.83 1.72 21.15
C ALA A 136 -9.90 2.92 22.09
N LEU A 137 -10.57 4.02 21.70
CA LEU A 137 -10.69 5.24 22.49
C LEU A 137 -11.44 5.05 23.80
N LEU A 138 -12.41 4.17 23.87
CA LEU A 138 -13.17 3.87 25.11
C LEU A 138 -12.25 3.39 26.24
N ARG A 139 -11.10 2.81 25.93
CA ARG A 139 -10.13 2.38 26.92
C ARG A 139 -9.12 3.46 27.32
N GLN A 140 -9.35 4.70 26.85
CA GLN A 140 -8.53 5.88 27.17
C GLN A 140 -7.01 5.64 26.97
N PRO A 141 -6.56 5.22 25.78
CA PRO A 141 -5.15 4.95 25.53
C PRO A 141 -4.32 6.23 25.56
N ASN A 142 -3.02 6.08 25.83
CA ASN A 142 -2.01 7.12 25.61
C ASN A 142 -0.99 6.72 24.55
N LEU A 143 -1.11 5.47 24.03
CA LEU A 143 -0.40 4.97 22.87
C LEU A 143 -1.38 4.20 21.96
N LEU A 144 -1.46 4.60 20.69
CA LEU A 144 -2.21 3.89 19.67
C LEU A 144 -1.24 3.18 18.70
N LEU A 145 -1.49 1.90 18.46
CA LEU A 145 -0.85 1.13 17.40
C LEU A 145 -1.89 0.91 16.30
N LEU A 146 -1.64 1.45 15.11
CA LEU A 146 -2.61 1.49 14.01
C LEU A 146 -2.05 0.71 12.82
N ASP A 147 -2.70 -0.41 12.46
CA ASP A 147 -2.28 -1.28 11.36
C ASP A 147 -3.17 -1.09 10.15
N GLU A 148 -2.67 -0.34 9.16
CA GLU A 148 -3.34 -0.03 7.90
C GLU A 148 -4.78 0.52 8.04
N PRO A 149 -5.04 1.50 8.93
CA PRO A 149 -6.40 2.01 9.15
C PRO A 149 -6.97 2.78 7.95
N SER A 150 -6.12 3.13 6.98
CA SER A 150 -6.48 3.84 5.75
C SER A 150 -6.93 2.90 4.62
N ASN A 151 -6.79 1.58 4.76
CA ASN A 151 -7.15 0.64 3.70
C ASN A 151 -8.66 0.66 3.43
N HIS A 152 -9.03 0.66 2.16
CA HIS A 152 -10.43 0.67 1.68
C HIS A 152 -11.25 1.91 2.11
N LEU A 153 -10.59 2.98 2.58
CA LEU A 153 -11.27 4.23 2.90
C LEU A 153 -11.52 5.04 1.63
N ASP A 154 -12.71 5.60 1.53
CA ASP A 154 -12.95 6.67 0.56
C ASP A 154 -12.35 7.99 1.05
N LEU A 155 -12.29 8.98 0.18
CA LEU A 155 -11.65 10.25 0.49
C LEU A 155 -12.24 10.95 1.73
N PRO A 156 -13.56 11.02 1.94
CA PRO A 156 -14.13 11.60 3.16
C PRO A 156 -13.68 10.89 4.45
N ALA A 157 -13.64 9.55 4.43
CA ALA A 157 -13.18 8.75 5.58
C ALA A 157 -11.69 8.92 5.84
N LEU A 158 -10.87 8.99 4.77
CA LEU A 158 -9.43 9.23 4.87
C LEU A 158 -9.13 10.61 5.50
N LEU A 159 -9.83 11.65 5.07
CA LEU A 159 -9.67 12.99 5.63
C LEU A 159 -10.14 13.08 7.09
N TRP A 160 -11.22 12.37 7.44
CA TRP A 160 -11.62 12.23 8.82
C TRP A 160 -10.50 11.58 9.67
N LEU A 161 -9.91 10.47 9.20
CA LEU A 161 -8.80 9.80 9.88
C LEU A 161 -7.60 10.73 10.06
N GLU A 162 -7.26 11.49 9.02
CA GLU A 162 -6.19 12.47 9.04
C GLU A 162 -6.43 13.55 10.12
N GLN A 163 -7.64 14.15 10.16
CA GLN A 163 -8.01 15.14 11.17
C GLN A 163 -8.00 14.55 12.59
N PHE A 164 -8.47 13.34 12.74
CA PHE A 164 -8.43 12.61 14.01
C PHE A 164 -6.98 12.49 14.52
N LEU A 165 -6.05 12.01 13.67
CA LEU A 165 -4.65 11.81 14.06
C LEU A 165 -3.91 13.13 14.31
N LEU A 166 -4.22 14.19 13.56
CA LEU A 166 -3.67 15.53 13.80
C LEU A 166 -4.11 16.07 15.16
N GLY A 167 -5.36 15.86 15.56
CA GLY A 167 -5.91 16.27 16.84
C GLY A 167 -5.48 15.36 18.02
N TRP A 168 -4.95 14.16 17.75
CA TRP A 168 -4.57 13.23 18.81
C TRP A 168 -3.36 13.72 19.61
N ARG A 169 -3.49 13.72 20.96
CA ARG A 169 -2.44 14.21 21.86
C ARG A 169 -1.51 13.12 22.41
N GLY A 170 -1.93 11.86 22.35
CA GLY A 170 -1.11 10.71 22.74
C GLY A 170 -0.04 10.36 21.72
N ALA A 171 0.77 9.37 22.04
CA ALA A 171 1.68 8.77 21.06
C ALA A 171 0.93 7.83 20.10
N PHE A 172 1.44 7.65 18.89
CA PHE A 172 0.96 6.60 17.99
C PHE A 172 2.07 6.06 17.09
N VAL A 173 1.89 4.81 16.68
CA VAL A 173 2.62 4.17 15.58
C VAL A 173 1.62 3.84 14.50
N LEU A 174 1.80 4.40 13.31
CA LEU A 174 0.91 4.22 12.16
C LEU A 174 1.63 3.44 11.07
N VAL A 175 1.09 2.27 10.73
CA VAL A 175 1.40 1.57 9.47
C VAL A 175 0.41 2.03 8.43
N SER A 176 0.88 2.54 7.32
CA SER A 176 0.05 2.90 6.18
C SER A 176 0.84 2.85 4.86
N HIS A 177 0.14 2.56 3.78
CA HIS A 177 0.60 2.69 2.40
C HIS A 177 0.11 3.99 1.72
N ASP A 178 -0.39 4.96 2.50
CA ASP A 178 -0.69 6.31 2.03
C ASP A 178 0.44 7.27 2.46
N GLY A 179 1.31 7.63 1.51
CA GLY A 179 2.46 8.52 1.75
C GLY A 179 2.03 9.91 2.22
N ARG A 180 0.94 10.47 1.67
CA ARG A 180 0.41 11.77 2.07
C ARG A 180 -0.13 11.79 3.50
N LEU A 181 -0.87 10.75 3.87
CA LEU A 181 -1.33 10.60 5.25
C LEU A 181 -0.14 10.57 6.20
N LEU A 182 0.86 9.73 5.92
CA LEU A 182 2.07 9.64 6.74
C LEU A 182 2.80 10.99 6.84
N ASP A 183 3.03 11.69 5.73
CA ASP A 183 3.72 12.98 5.73
C ASP A 183 2.98 14.06 6.53
N ARG A 184 1.65 14.00 6.58
CA ARG A 184 0.85 14.99 7.31
C ARG A 184 0.73 14.72 8.80
N VAL A 185 0.66 13.46 9.21
CA VAL A 185 0.32 13.10 10.59
C VAL A 185 1.52 12.61 11.40
N THR A 186 2.65 12.22 10.77
CA THR A 186 3.83 11.71 11.46
C THR A 186 5.00 12.68 11.41
N GLU A 187 5.85 12.65 12.45
CA GLU A 187 7.04 13.49 12.55
C GLU A 187 8.33 12.70 12.33
N GLN A 188 8.25 11.38 12.50
CA GLN A 188 9.38 10.47 12.36
C GLN A 188 8.94 9.23 11.59
N THR A 189 9.87 8.68 10.83
CA THR A 189 9.64 7.48 10.03
C THR A 189 10.52 6.34 10.53
N LEU A 190 9.89 5.22 10.80
CA LEU A 190 10.50 3.93 11.06
C LEU A 190 10.43 3.11 9.79
N LEU A 191 11.57 2.70 9.26
CA LEU A 191 11.64 1.89 8.05
C LEU A 191 12.16 0.50 8.40
N LEU A 192 11.30 -0.50 8.21
CA LEU A 192 11.62 -1.90 8.42
C LEU A 192 12.10 -2.53 7.10
N ARG A 193 13.40 -2.87 7.04
CA ARG A 193 14.05 -3.40 5.86
C ARG A 193 15.14 -4.40 6.23
N ASP A 194 15.20 -5.51 5.52
CA ASP A 194 16.22 -6.56 5.69
C ASP A 194 16.35 -7.04 7.16
N GLY A 195 15.22 -7.08 7.86
CA GLY A 195 15.18 -7.48 9.27
C GLY A 195 15.65 -6.43 10.26
N GLN A 196 16.01 -5.22 9.80
CA GLN A 196 16.47 -4.11 10.62
C GLN A 196 15.49 -2.94 10.60
N LEU A 197 15.46 -2.16 11.68
CA LEU A 197 14.64 -0.97 11.83
C LEU A 197 15.51 0.28 11.74
N HIS A 198 15.34 1.04 10.66
CA HIS A 198 15.97 2.34 10.48
C HIS A 198 15.05 3.45 10.95
N ARG A 199 15.54 4.36 11.82
CA ARG A 199 14.75 5.48 12.34
C ARG A 199 15.24 6.80 11.76
N PHE A 200 14.33 7.52 11.11
CA PHE A 200 14.56 8.85 10.55
C PHE A 200 13.70 9.87 11.30
N ALA A 201 14.31 10.96 11.78
CA ALA A 201 13.59 12.11 12.34
C ALA A 201 13.08 13.01 11.20
N LEU A 202 12.42 12.42 10.23
CA LEU A 202 11.93 13.04 9.00
C LEU A 202 10.54 12.48 8.63
N PRO A 203 9.67 13.25 7.94
CA PRO A 203 8.47 12.74 7.31
C PRO A 203 8.77 11.61 6.31
N CYS A 204 7.76 10.81 5.97
CA CYS A 204 7.90 9.60 5.18
C CYS A 204 8.58 9.82 3.82
N SER A 205 8.16 10.82 3.06
CA SER A 205 8.73 11.14 1.75
C SER A 205 10.21 11.51 1.83
N GLN A 206 10.58 12.34 2.81
CA GLN A 206 11.97 12.76 3.02
C GLN A 206 12.84 11.60 3.54
N ALA A 207 12.32 10.77 4.45
CA ALA A 207 13.02 9.59 4.95
C ALA A 207 13.32 8.59 3.82
N ARG A 208 12.36 8.38 2.91
CA ARG A 208 12.56 7.53 1.73
C ARG A 208 13.59 8.09 0.76
N ALA A 209 13.56 9.40 0.52
CA ALA A 209 14.57 10.07 -0.30
C ALA A 209 15.98 9.97 0.33
N ALA A 210 16.09 10.14 1.64
CA ALA A 210 17.36 9.98 2.37
C ALA A 210 17.90 8.54 2.23
N LEU A 211 17.03 7.52 2.42
CA LEU A 211 17.43 6.13 2.24
C LEU A 211 17.85 5.83 0.80
N ALA A 212 17.13 6.33 -0.20
CA ALA A 212 17.50 6.14 -1.61
C ALA A 212 18.88 6.75 -1.92
N ALA A 213 19.20 7.91 -1.34
CA ALA A 213 20.50 8.54 -1.46
C ALA A 213 21.61 7.72 -0.78
N GLU A 214 21.35 7.15 0.40
CA GLU A 214 22.27 6.23 1.09
C GLU A 214 22.51 4.96 0.28
N ASP A 215 21.46 4.36 -0.28
CA ASP A 215 21.55 3.17 -1.15
C ASP A 215 22.37 3.44 -2.40
N GLU A 216 22.17 4.59 -3.05
CA GLU A 216 22.93 4.95 -4.24
C GLU A 216 24.41 5.17 -3.90
N GLN A 217 24.72 5.82 -2.78
CA GLN A 217 26.11 5.93 -2.31
C GLN A 217 26.72 4.56 -2.00
N ALA A 218 25.97 3.66 -1.36
CA ALA A 218 26.42 2.30 -1.10
C ALA A 218 26.68 1.52 -2.39
N ARG A 219 25.83 1.67 -3.40
CA ARG A 219 26.02 1.07 -4.74
C ARG A 219 27.28 1.58 -5.42
N LEU A 220 27.51 2.89 -5.40
CA LEU A 220 28.71 3.50 -5.99
C LEU A 220 29.98 2.99 -5.30
N ARG A 221 30.00 2.97 -3.95
CA ARG A 221 31.13 2.43 -3.17
C ARG A 221 31.37 0.96 -3.52
N ARG A 222 30.33 0.13 -3.56
CA ARG A 222 30.46 -1.29 -3.93
C ARG A 222 30.98 -1.48 -5.35
N ALA A 223 30.55 -0.64 -6.30
CA ALA A 223 31.05 -0.69 -7.67
C ALA A 223 32.55 -0.35 -7.75
N ASP A 224 33.01 0.61 -6.94
CA ASP A 224 34.43 0.95 -6.89
C ASP A 224 35.27 -0.11 -6.14
N GLU A 225 34.75 -0.64 -5.02
CA GLU A 225 35.35 -1.80 -4.32
C GLU A 225 35.47 -3.00 -5.25
N GLN A 226 34.43 -3.31 -6.05
CA GLN A 226 34.44 -4.40 -7.01
C GLN A 226 35.51 -4.18 -8.10
N LYS A 227 35.66 -2.97 -8.63
CA LYS A 227 36.70 -2.63 -9.60
C LYS A 227 38.11 -2.84 -9.01
N GLU A 228 38.32 -2.47 -7.73
CA GLU A 228 39.58 -2.71 -7.05
C GLU A 228 39.87 -4.22 -6.87
N ILE A 229 38.86 -4.98 -6.44
CA ILE A 229 38.95 -6.45 -6.32
C ILE A 229 39.31 -7.08 -7.67
N ASP A 230 38.63 -6.69 -8.75
CA ASP A 230 38.86 -7.20 -10.10
C ASP A 230 40.29 -6.88 -10.58
N ARG A 231 40.76 -5.64 -10.33
CA ARG A 231 42.13 -5.20 -10.64
C ARG A 231 43.19 -6.00 -9.87
N LEU A 232 42.97 -6.18 -8.56
CA LEU A 232 43.87 -6.97 -7.71
C LEU A 232 43.89 -8.45 -8.13
N SER A 233 42.69 -9.00 -8.44
CA SER A 233 42.54 -10.38 -8.91
C SER A 233 43.31 -10.63 -10.24
N ALA A 234 43.13 -9.72 -11.20
CA ALA A 234 43.87 -9.79 -12.47
C ALA A 234 45.39 -9.68 -12.26
N SER A 235 45.83 -8.83 -11.32
CA SER A 235 47.26 -8.66 -10.99
C SER A 235 47.82 -9.88 -10.26
N SER A 236 47.09 -10.43 -9.26
CA SER A 236 47.46 -11.64 -8.54
C SER A 236 47.60 -12.83 -9.47
N LYS A 237 46.65 -13.06 -10.38
CA LYS A 237 46.69 -14.13 -11.37
C LYS A 237 47.93 -14.01 -12.27
N ARG A 238 48.24 -12.82 -12.78
CA ARG A 238 49.45 -12.59 -13.60
C ARG A 238 50.73 -12.87 -12.83
N LEU A 239 50.88 -12.38 -11.61
CA LEU A 239 52.03 -12.61 -10.77
C LEU A 239 52.20 -14.09 -10.39
N ALA A 240 51.09 -14.81 -10.14
CA ALA A 240 51.10 -16.23 -9.85
C ALA A 240 51.59 -17.07 -11.05
N ILE A 241 51.17 -16.73 -12.28
CA ILE A 241 51.61 -17.38 -13.51
C ILE A 241 53.10 -17.12 -13.74
N TRP A 242 53.51 -15.84 -13.73
CA TRP A 242 54.94 -15.47 -13.94
C TRP A 242 55.86 -16.05 -12.87
N GLY A 243 55.41 -16.09 -11.59
CA GLY A 243 56.19 -16.68 -10.51
C GLY A 243 56.42 -18.18 -10.68
N ARG A 244 55.46 -18.91 -11.25
CA ARG A 244 55.58 -20.35 -11.56
C ARG A 244 56.43 -20.60 -12.79
N GLU A 245 56.26 -19.82 -13.87
CA GLU A 245 57.00 -19.97 -15.11
C GLU A 245 58.52 -19.65 -14.97
N HIS A 246 58.87 -18.74 -14.04
CA HIS A 246 60.25 -18.28 -13.84
C HIS A 246 60.83 -18.70 -12.48
N ASP A 247 60.23 -19.66 -11.79
CA ASP A 247 60.64 -20.19 -10.48
C ASP A 247 60.98 -19.08 -9.45
N ASN A 248 60.18 -18.02 -9.44
CA ASN A 248 60.37 -16.82 -8.61
C ASN A 248 59.44 -16.80 -7.40
N GLU A 249 59.94 -17.34 -6.28
CA GLU A 249 59.20 -17.38 -5.01
C GLU A 249 58.69 -16.01 -4.52
N LYS A 250 59.40 -14.92 -4.83
CA LYS A 250 59.01 -13.57 -4.39
C LYS A 250 57.72 -13.12 -5.06
N LEU A 251 57.54 -13.41 -6.36
CA LEU A 251 56.29 -13.12 -7.09
C LEU A 251 55.12 -13.98 -6.59
N VAL A 252 55.39 -15.25 -6.27
CA VAL A 252 54.36 -16.13 -5.68
C VAL A 252 53.92 -15.64 -4.31
N ARG A 253 54.82 -15.15 -3.46
CA ARG A 253 54.47 -14.56 -2.14
C ARG A 253 53.67 -13.26 -2.30
N GLN A 254 54.01 -12.41 -3.29
CA GLN A 254 53.22 -11.21 -3.59
C GLN A 254 51.80 -11.57 -4.05
N ALA A 255 51.63 -12.55 -4.94
CA ALA A 255 50.31 -13.03 -5.36
C ALA A 255 49.47 -13.50 -4.17
N LYS A 256 50.01 -14.32 -3.27
CA LYS A 256 49.32 -14.76 -2.04
C LYS A 256 48.95 -13.60 -1.10
N SER A 257 49.79 -12.57 -1.01
CA SER A 257 49.48 -11.37 -0.23
C SER A 257 48.29 -10.60 -0.81
N MET A 258 48.23 -10.48 -2.16
CA MET A 258 47.10 -9.88 -2.86
C MET A 258 45.82 -10.69 -2.68
N GLU A 259 45.89 -12.03 -2.73
CA GLU A 259 44.73 -12.91 -2.47
C GLU A 259 44.16 -12.71 -1.07
N LYS A 260 45.04 -12.60 -0.05
CA LYS A 260 44.57 -12.28 1.32
C LYS A 260 43.88 -10.90 1.40
N ARG A 261 44.42 -9.91 0.68
CA ARG A 261 43.79 -8.58 0.62
C ARG A 261 42.43 -8.62 -0.08
N ILE A 262 42.32 -9.38 -1.19
CA ILE A 262 41.07 -9.60 -1.90
C ILE A 262 40.03 -10.24 -0.98
N ALA A 263 40.39 -11.33 -0.28
CA ALA A 263 39.50 -12.02 0.65
C ALA A 263 38.96 -11.05 1.73
N ARG A 264 39.86 -10.21 2.28
CA ARG A 264 39.45 -9.19 3.28
C ARG A 264 38.53 -8.14 2.69
N LEU A 265 38.81 -7.62 1.49
CA LEU A 265 37.93 -6.67 0.80
C LEU A 265 36.57 -7.30 0.48
N GLN A 266 36.51 -8.59 0.14
CA GLN A 266 35.25 -9.30 -0.09
C GLN A 266 34.45 -9.52 1.19
N GLU A 267 35.09 -9.73 2.34
CA GLU A 267 34.42 -9.81 3.64
C GLU A 267 33.90 -8.43 4.11
N GLU A 268 34.68 -7.37 3.83
CA GLU A 268 34.33 -5.99 4.21
C GLU A 268 33.38 -5.33 3.18
N GLN A 269 33.12 -5.98 2.04
CA GLN A 269 32.30 -5.42 0.97
C GLN A 269 30.90 -5.06 1.46
N SER A 270 30.51 -3.81 1.22
CA SER A 270 29.21 -3.27 1.60
C SER A 270 28.05 -4.17 1.14
N GLN A 271 27.21 -4.58 2.08
CA GLN A 271 25.98 -5.32 1.74
C GLN A 271 25.00 -4.34 1.11
N VAL A 272 24.80 -4.44 -0.17
CA VAL A 272 23.72 -3.73 -0.87
C VAL A 272 22.52 -4.67 -0.89
N ALA A 273 21.42 -4.21 -0.36
CA ALA A 273 20.18 -4.97 -0.40
C ALA A 273 19.85 -5.38 -1.85
N ALA A 274 19.64 -6.67 -2.04
CA ALA A 274 19.31 -7.26 -3.35
C ALA A 274 17.81 -7.02 -3.67
N LEU A 275 17.38 -5.77 -3.69
CA LEU A 275 16.11 -5.40 -4.31
C LEU A 275 16.39 -5.20 -5.80
N ALA A 276 16.14 -6.23 -6.59
CA ALA A 276 15.84 -5.98 -7.99
C ALA A 276 14.49 -5.23 -8.00
N PRO A 277 14.44 -3.96 -8.37
CA PRO A 277 13.17 -3.28 -8.51
C PRO A 277 12.36 -4.06 -9.54
N TRP A 278 11.14 -4.43 -9.19
CA TRP A 278 10.21 -4.95 -10.16
C TRP A 278 9.79 -3.77 -11.04
N LEU A 279 10.35 -3.67 -12.23
CA LEU A 279 9.98 -2.65 -13.20
C LEU A 279 8.64 -3.04 -13.82
N LEU A 280 7.59 -2.32 -13.46
CA LEU A 280 6.28 -2.45 -14.08
C LEU A 280 6.27 -1.69 -15.41
N GLU A 281 6.43 -2.42 -16.51
CA GLU A 281 6.29 -1.88 -17.86
C GLU A 281 4.93 -2.26 -18.45
N LEU A 282 3.97 -1.34 -18.43
CA LEU A 282 2.69 -1.53 -19.12
C LEU A 282 2.84 -1.18 -20.61
N ARG A 283 2.79 -2.20 -21.46
CA ARG A 283 2.98 -2.02 -22.90
C ARG A 283 1.67 -1.58 -23.55
N GLY A 284 1.66 -0.37 -24.10
CA GLY A 284 0.54 0.18 -24.83
C GLY A 284 0.82 0.34 -26.32
N VAL A 285 -0.24 0.25 -27.11
CA VAL A 285 -0.22 0.60 -28.53
C VAL A 285 -1.26 1.67 -28.75
N SER A 286 -0.89 2.73 -29.47
CA SER A 286 -1.84 3.77 -29.86
C SER A 286 -2.69 3.24 -31.01
N LEU A 287 -4.01 3.31 -30.87
CA LEU A 287 -4.92 3.04 -31.99
C LEU A 287 -5.18 4.35 -32.73
N PRO A 288 -5.11 4.40 -34.08
CA PRO A 288 -5.42 5.59 -34.87
C PRO A 288 -6.95 5.80 -34.95
N ALA A 289 -7.56 6.02 -33.80
CA ALA A 289 -9.00 6.27 -33.67
C ALA A 289 -9.22 7.44 -32.69
N ASP A 290 -10.15 8.33 -33.05
CA ASP A 290 -10.46 9.50 -32.19
C ASP A 290 -11.11 9.11 -30.88
N THR A 291 -11.88 8.01 -30.85
CA THR A 291 -12.62 7.56 -29.68
C THR A 291 -12.44 6.07 -29.48
N LEU A 292 -11.97 5.67 -28.31
CA LEU A 292 -11.80 4.29 -27.90
C LEU A 292 -13.05 3.73 -27.20
N LEU A 293 -13.63 4.54 -26.33
CA LEU A 293 -14.85 4.22 -25.57
C LEU A 293 -15.78 5.43 -25.57
N ARG A 294 -17.10 5.19 -25.73
CA ARG A 294 -18.14 6.22 -25.62
C ARG A 294 -19.34 5.65 -24.87
N LEU A 295 -19.81 6.41 -23.89
CA LEU A 295 -20.98 6.14 -23.09
C LEU A 295 -21.99 7.27 -23.36
N GLU A 296 -23.00 7.00 -24.20
CA GLU A 296 -24.03 7.98 -24.57
C GLU A 296 -25.12 8.06 -23.51
N ALA A 297 -25.61 6.89 -23.06
CA ALA A 297 -26.60 6.77 -21.98
C ALA A 297 -26.58 5.33 -21.46
N LEU A 298 -25.78 5.06 -20.45
CA LEU A 298 -25.66 3.74 -19.83
C LEU A 298 -26.12 3.80 -18.39
N ASP A 299 -27.18 3.04 -18.06
CA ASP A 299 -27.62 2.84 -16.68
C ASP A 299 -26.77 1.73 -16.05
N VAL A 300 -26.11 2.05 -14.94
CA VAL A 300 -25.15 1.16 -14.26
C VAL A 300 -25.76 0.59 -12.99
N ALA A 301 -25.94 -0.72 -12.96
CA ALA A 301 -26.44 -1.47 -11.81
C ALA A 301 -25.35 -2.38 -11.22
N PRO A 302 -25.36 -2.68 -9.90
CA PRO A 302 -24.42 -3.61 -9.28
C PRO A 302 -24.58 -5.01 -9.87
N GLU A 303 -25.82 -5.42 -10.11
CA GLU A 303 -26.22 -6.65 -10.78
C GLU A 303 -27.39 -6.37 -11.75
N PRO A 304 -27.56 -7.17 -12.81
CA PRO A 304 -28.58 -6.93 -13.83
C PRO A 304 -30.03 -6.85 -13.30
N ALA A 305 -30.30 -7.46 -12.14
CA ALA A 305 -31.64 -7.51 -11.53
C ALA A 305 -31.90 -6.38 -10.51
N LEU A 306 -30.87 -5.57 -10.18
CA LEU A 306 -30.99 -4.50 -9.19
C LEU A 306 -31.20 -3.14 -9.86
N PRO A 307 -31.77 -2.16 -9.13
CA PRO A 307 -31.95 -0.82 -9.65
C PRO A 307 -30.59 -0.16 -9.96
N PRO A 308 -30.53 0.73 -10.96
CA PRO A 308 -29.30 1.41 -11.32
C PRO A 308 -28.82 2.33 -10.17
N LEU A 309 -27.52 2.32 -9.92
CA LEU A 309 -26.85 3.19 -8.96
C LEU A 309 -26.51 4.55 -9.56
N LEU A 310 -26.17 4.55 -10.86
CA LEU A 310 -25.77 5.76 -11.57
C LEU A 310 -26.12 5.64 -13.06
N ARG A 311 -26.15 6.81 -13.71
CA ARG A 311 -26.28 6.94 -15.16
C ARG A 311 -25.04 7.63 -15.72
N ALA A 312 -24.38 6.94 -16.66
CA ALA A 312 -23.24 7.44 -17.42
C ALA A 312 -23.76 8.00 -18.75
N GLU A 313 -23.58 9.30 -18.98
CA GLU A 313 -24.16 9.99 -20.12
C GLU A 313 -23.16 11.00 -20.73
N GLY A 314 -23.00 10.92 -22.08
CA GLY A 314 -22.16 11.87 -22.81
C GLY A 314 -20.66 11.79 -22.52
N LEU A 315 -20.15 10.64 -22.12
CA LEU A 315 -18.77 10.43 -21.73
C LEU A 315 -17.96 9.73 -22.82
N TRP A 316 -16.68 10.09 -22.96
CA TRP A 316 -15.79 9.45 -23.93
C TRP A 316 -14.37 9.32 -23.38
N LEU A 317 -13.65 8.29 -23.87
CA LEU A 317 -12.24 8.04 -23.63
C LEU A 317 -11.52 7.95 -24.96
N ARG A 318 -10.44 8.71 -25.11
CA ARG A 318 -9.55 8.74 -26.30
C ARG A 318 -8.19 8.14 -25.97
N ALA A 319 -7.36 7.94 -26.97
CA ALA A 319 -5.96 7.61 -26.77
C ALA A 319 -5.27 8.76 -25.99
N ARG A 320 -4.43 8.39 -25.02
CA ARG A 320 -3.74 9.29 -24.07
C ARG A 320 -4.64 9.98 -23.04
N ASP A 321 -5.96 9.77 -23.05
CA ASP A 321 -6.78 10.14 -21.91
C ASP A 321 -6.47 9.22 -20.74
N ARG A 322 -6.18 9.78 -19.60
CA ARG A 322 -6.03 9.07 -18.33
C ARG A 322 -7.07 9.62 -17.37
N ILE A 323 -8.19 8.91 -17.30
CA ILE A 323 -9.38 9.34 -16.58
C ILE A 323 -9.40 8.70 -15.20
N ALA A 324 -9.45 9.51 -14.14
CA ALA A 324 -9.75 9.04 -12.80
C ALA A 324 -11.26 9.11 -12.55
N LEU A 325 -11.88 7.99 -12.18
CA LEU A 325 -13.28 7.91 -11.76
C LEU A 325 -13.37 8.01 -10.24
N LEU A 326 -13.89 9.13 -9.75
CA LEU A 326 -13.95 9.52 -8.35
C LEU A 326 -15.38 9.44 -7.81
N GLY A 327 -15.52 9.18 -6.52
CA GLY A 327 -16.83 9.13 -5.86
C GLY A 327 -16.73 8.42 -4.51
N ALA A 328 -17.74 8.58 -3.65
CA ALA A 328 -17.84 7.87 -2.38
C ALA A 328 -17.91 6.34 -2.58
N ASN A 329 -17.70 5.56 -1.52
CA ASN A 329 -17.90 4.12 -1.59
C ASN A 329 -19.38 3.77 -1.84
N GLY A 330 -19.63 2.74 -2.67
CA GLY A 330 -20.98 2.31 -3.02
C GLY A 330 -21.67 3.12 -4.15
N THR A 331 -21.05 4.16 -4.70
CA THR A 331 -21.65 4.97 -5.79
C THR A 331 -21.66 4.31 -7.16
N GLY A 332 -21.05 3.12 -7.31
CA GLY A 332 -21.08 2.37 -8.57
C GLY A 332 -19.83 2.46 -9.42
N LYS A 333 -18.67 2.95 -8.89
CA LYS A 333 -17.40 3.02 -9.62
C LYS A 333 -16.99 1.69 -10.24
N SER A 334 -16.81 0.67 -9.41
CA SER A 334 -16.45 -0.70 -9.85
C SER A 334 -17.58 -1.37 -10.65
N SER A 335 -18.84 -1.00 -10.39
CA SER A 335 -19.98 -1.50 -11.16
C SER A 335 -19.94 -1.01 -12.61
N LEU A 336 -19.55 0.25 -12.84
CA LEU A 336 -19.36 0.79 -14.20
C LEU A 336 -18.30 -0.02 -14.96
N LEU A 337 -17.11 -0.23 -14.38
CA LEU A 337 -16.05 -1.00 -15.03
C LEU A 337 -16.49 -2.44 -15.33
N ARG A 338 -17.10 -3.11 -14.33
CA ARG A 338 -17.60 -4.49 -14.50
C ARG A 338 -18.71 -4.60 -15.53
N GLN A 339 -19.60 -3.60 -15.61
CA GLN A 339 -20.66 -3.59 -16.62
C GLN A 339 -20.08 -3.36 -18.00
N CYS A 340 -19.19 -2.39 -18.18
CA CYS A 340 -18.48 -2.18 -19.45
C CYS A 340 -17.72 -3.45 -19.88
N TRP A 341 -17.07 -4.16 -18.95
CA TRP A 341 -16.37 -5.41 -19.23
C TRP A 341 -17.31 -6.53 -19.69
N ARG A 342 -18.50 -6.64 -19.06
CA ARG A 342 -19.54 -7.61 -19.50
C ARG A 342 -20.08 -7.28 -20.90
N GLU A 343 -20.31 -5.99 -21.18
CA GLU A 343 -20.79 -5.55 -22.51
C GLU A 343 -19.82 -5.87 -23.66
N LEU A 344 -18.50 -5.90 -23.40
CA LEU A 344 -17.50 -6.34 -24.37
C LEU A 344 -17.67 -7.79 -24.80
N ALA A 345 -18.09 -8.65 -23.89
CA ALA A 345 -18.30 -10.08 -24.15
C ALA A 345 -19.71 -10.38 -24.67
N ALA A 346 -20.63 -9.40 -24.62
CA ALA A 346 -22.03 -9.59 -25.01
C ALA A 346 -22.20 -9.68 -26.55
N GLN A 347 -23.01 -10.63 -27.01
CA GLN A 347 -23.34 -10.76 -28.44
C GLN A 347 -24.22 -9.59 -28.94
N SER A 348 -24.94 -8.94 -28.04
CA SER A 348 -25.82 -7.79 -28.33
C SER A 348 -25.61 -6.76 -27.22
N PRO A 349 -24.64 -5.84 -27.36
CA PRO A 349 -24.38 -4.82 -26.35
C PRO A 349 -25.58 -3.88 -26.19
N GLN A 350 -25.74 -3.33 -24.99
CA GLN A 350 -26.80 -2.36 -24.68
C GLN A 350 -26.71 -1.13 -25.60
N SER A 351 -27.83 -0.52 -25.92
CA SER A 351 -27.85 0.77 -26.62
C SER A 351 -27.21 1.86 -25.78
N GLY A 352 -26.47 2.77 -26.42
CA GLY A 352 -25.83 3.91 -25.73
C GLY A 352 -24.41 3.65 -25.22
N TRP A 353 -23.81 2.56 -25.65
CA TRP A 353 -22.41 2.23 -25.38
C TRP A 353 -21.67 1.89 -26.70
N TYR A 354 -20.45 2.33 -26.81
CA TYR A 354 -19.56 2.02 -27.93
C TYR A 354 -18.15 1.78 -27.43
N CYS A 355 -17.55 0.69 -27.84
CA CYS A 355 -16.12 0.42 -27.73
C CYS A 355 -15.56 0.11 -29.11
N HIS A 356 -14.40 0.68 -29.44
CA HIS A 356 -13.79 0.46 -30.76
C HIS A 356 -13.50 -1.04 -30.97
N PRO A 357 -13.97 -1.66 -32.08
CA PRO A 357 -13.87 -3.12 -32.28
C PRO A 357 -12.45 -3.67 -32.31
N GLY A 358 -11.47 -2.85 -32.71
CA GLY A 358 -10.05 -3.22 -32.74
C GLY A 358 -9.32 -2.91 -31.44
N ALA A 359 -9.99 -2.45 -30.39
CA ALA A 359 -9.35 -2.11 -29.14
C ALA A 359 -9.10 -3.37 -28.29
N SER A 360 -7.85 -3.59 -27.88
CA SER A 360 -7.47 -4.55 -26.87
C SER A 360 -7.44 -3.86 -25.51
N ILE A 361 -8.08 -4.45 -24.51
CA ILE A 361 -8.24 -3.88 -23.17
C ILE A 361 -7.57 -4.78 -22.15
N ALA A 362 -6.72 -4.18 -21.31
CA ALA A 362 -6.25 -4.81 -20.09
C ALA A 362 -7.15 -4.37 -18.94
N TYR A 363 -7.76 -5.31 -18.25
CA TYR A 363 -8.58 -5.05 -17.08
C TYR A 363 -7.89 -5.56 -15.82
N TYR A 364 -7.79 -4.74 -14.79
CA TYR A 364 -7.36 -5.11 -13.45
C TYR A 364 -8.56 -5.02 -12.53
N ASP A 365 -9.08 -6.17 -12.11
CA ASP A 365 -10.22 -6.25 -11.18
C ASP A 365 -9.75 -6.23 -9.73
N GLN A 366 -10.42 -5.47 -8.88
CA GLN A 366 -10.13 -5.33 -7.46
C GLN A 366 -10.08 -6.69 -6.72
N SER A 367 -10.91 -7.66 -7.12
CA SER A 367 -10.99 -8.99 -6.49
C SER A 367 -9.92 -9.96 -6.96
N LEU A 368 -9.13 -9.61 -8.00
CA LEU A 368 -8.08 -10.43 -8.62
C LEU A 368 -8.59 -11.81 -9.10
N GLN A 369 -9.89 -11.93 -9.40
CA GLN A 369 -10.53 -13.20 -9.84
C GLN A 369 -10.10 -13.65 -11.25
N GLN A 370 -9.41 -12.80 -11.99
CA GLN A 370 -8.87 -13.14 -13.32
C GLN A 370 -7.75 -14.19 -13.26
N LEU A 371 -7.14 -14.37 -12.09
CA LEU A 371 -6.17 -15.42 -11.83
C LEU A 371 -6.89 -16.62 -11.20
N ALA A 372 -6.88 -17.76 -11.90
CA ALA A 372 -7.48 -18.98 -11.36
C ALA A 372 -6.72 -19.48 -10.12
N ASP A 373 -7.42 -19.65 -9.01
CA ASP A 373 -6.84 -19.98 -7.71
C ASP A 373 -6.07 -21.31 -7.70
N ASP A 374 -6.54 -22.31 -8.45
CA ASP A 374 -5.95 -23.65 -8.52
C ASP A 374 -4.84 -23.76 -9.58
N ALA A 375 -4.63 -22.74 -10.40
CA ALA A 375 -3.59 -22.74 -11.42
C ALA A 375 -2.20 -22.54 -10.81
N THR A 376 -1.17 -23.09 -11.47
CA THR A 376 0.22 -22.75 -11.14
C THR A 376 0.55 -21.31 -11.57
N LEU A 377 1.59 -20.70 -11.01
CA LEU A 377 1.97 -19.32 -11.40
C LEU A 377 2.19 -19.17 -12.90
N SER A 378 2.80 -20.17 -13.54
CA SER A 378 3.02 -20.15 -15.00
C SER A 378 1.73 -20.30 -15.79
N ASP A 379 0.81 -21.16 -15.34
CA ASP A 379 -0.41 -21.45 -16.06
C ASP A 379 -1.45 -20.34 -15.91
N ALA A 380 -1.48 -19.69 -14.75
CA ALA A 380 -2.34 -18.53 -14.48
C ALA A 380 -2.07 -17.33 -15.43
N LEU A 381 -0.85 -17.21 -15.96
CA LEU A 381 -0.51 -16.17 -16.94
C LEU A 381 -1.05 -16.47 -18.35
N TYR A 382 -1.25 -17.76 -18.69
CA TYR A 382 -1.56 -18.17 -20.08
C TYR A 382 -2.87 -17.58 -20.63
N PRO A 383 -3.98 -17.54 -19.90
CA PRO A 383 -5.23 -16.95 -20.41
C PRO A 383 -5.14 -15.45 -20.71
N LEU A 384 -4.30 -14.73 -19.95
CA LEU A 384 -4.12 -13.28 -20.09
C LEU A 384 -2.99 -12.92 -21.06
N ALA A 385 -1.98 -13.79 -21.18
CA ALA A 385 -0.85 -13.63 -22.08
C ALA A 385 -0.46 -14.99 -22.67
N PRO A 386 -1.02 -15.39 -23.85
CA PRO A 386 -0.80 -16.69 -24.46
C PRO A 386 0.59 -16.79 -25.12
N LEU A 387 1.63 -16.70 -24.29
CA LEU A 387 3.04 -16.78 -24.66
C LEU A 387 3.61 -18.19 -24.39
N PRO A 388 4.72 -18.58 -25.05
CA PRO A 388 5.44 -19.81 -24.74
C PRO A 388 5.83 -19.91 -23.27
N GLU A 389 5.81 -21.12 -22.72
CA GLU A 389 6.10 -21.37 -21.30
C GLU A 389 7.46 -20.82 -20.86
N THR A 390 8.47 -20.96 -21.72
CA THR A 390 9.82 -20.42 -21.45
C THR A 390 9.82 -18.92 -21.25
N THR A 391 9.05 -18.18 -22.05
CA THR A 391 8.89 -16.72 -21.93
C THR A 391 8.17 -16.36 -20.66
N ARG A 392 7.08 -17.07 -20.32
CA ARG A 392 6.32 -16.84 -19.07
C ARG A 392 7.19 -17.10 -17.83
N ARG A 393 7.98 -18.18 -17.84
CA ARG A 393 8.92 -18.49 -16.74
C ARG A 393 10.01 -17.43 -16.57
N GLN A 394 10.59 -16.93 -17.65
CA GLN A 394 11.55 -15.83 -17.58
C GLN A 394 10.93 -14.54 -17.05
N ALA A 395 9.69 -14.23 -17.45
CA ALA A 395 8.96 -13.08 -16.94
C ALA A 395 8.68 -13.21 -15.43
N LEU A 396 8.29 -14.39 -14.95
CA LEU A 396 8.10 -14.67 -13.51
C LEU A 396 9.39 -14.43 -12.71
N ILE A 397 10.55 -14.88 -13.21
CA ILE A 397 11.83 -14.66 -12.53
C ILE A 397 12.12 -13.16 -12.43
N ARG A 398 11.93 -12.40 -13.52
CA ARG A 398 12.12 -10.94 -13.53
C ARG A 398 11.18 -10.21 -12.58
N ALA A 399 9.95 -10.72 -12.41
CA ALA A 399 8.97 -10.17 -11.48
C ALA A 399 9.19 -10.60 -10.01
N GLY A 400 10.31 -11.27 -9.70
CA GLY A 400 10.65 -11.66 -8.34
C GLY A 400 10.05 -13.00 -7.88
N PHE A 401 9.54 -13.84 -8.81
CA PHE A 401 9.10 -15.20 -8.50
C PHE A 401 10.21 -16.19 -8.90
N PRO A 402 11.01 -16.69 -7.93
CA PRO A 402 12.10 -17.62 -8.24
C PRO A 402 11.54 -18.93 -8.78
N TYR A 403 12.33 -19.61 -9.64
CA TYR A 403 11.93 -20.82 -10.35
C TYR A 403 11.31 -21.91 -9.46
N VAL A 404 11.85 -22.07 -8.23
CA VAL A 404 11.35 -23.03 -7.25
C VAL A 404 9.87 -22.80 -6.88
N ARG A 405 9.38 -21.57 -7.00
CA ARG A 405 8.00 -21.20 -6.66
C ARG A 405 7.02 -21.32 -7.84
N HIS A 406 7.48 -21.57 -9.07
CA HIS A 406 6.60 -21.56 -10.25
C HIS A 406 5.53 -22.64 -10.24
N GLY A 407 5.75 -23.75 -9.52
CA GLY A 407 4.76 -24.80 -9.27
C GLY A 407 3.77 -24.53 -8.15
N GLN A 408 3.89 -23.41 -7.43
CA GLN A 408 2.91 -23.02 -6.42
C GLN A 408 1.60 -22.63 -7.07
N GLN A 409 0.50 -22.89 -6.35
CA GLN A 409 -0.84 -22.45 -6.77
C GLN A 409 -1.09 -21.00 -6.37
N VAL A 410 -1.89 -20.29 -7.19
CA VAL A 410 -2.19 -18.86 -7.00
C VAL A 410 -2.82 -18.57 -5.64
N HIS A 411 -3.67 -19.45 -5.10
CA HIS A 411 -4.30 -19.26 -3.79
C HIS A 411 -3.30 -19.20 -2.63
N SER A 412 -2.09 -19.74 -2.80
CA SER A 412 -1.04 -19.69 -1.76
C SER A 412 -0.28 -18.36 -1.70
N LEU A 413 -0.52 -17.46 -2.66
CA LEU A 413 0.11 -16.16 -2.74
C LEU A 413 -0.54 -15.16 -1.77
N SER A 414 0.26 -14.26 -1.22
CA SER A 414 -0.25 -13.06 -0.55
C SER A 414 -0.98 -12.14 -1.54
N GLY A 415 -1.86 -11.26 -1.04
CA GLY A 415 -2.57 -10.29 -1.88
C GLY A 415 -1.64 -9.44 -2.74
N GLY A 416 -0.51 -8.99 -2.18
CA GLY A 416 0.50 -8.23 -2.94
C GLY A 416 1.21 -9.06 -4.02
N GLU A 417 1.49 -10.33 -3.75
CA GLU A 417 2.06 -11.24 -4.76
C GLU A 417 1.05 -11.55 -5.89
N ARG A 418 -0.24 -11.72 -5.55
CA ARG A 418 -1.31 -11.90 -6.56
C ARG A 418 -1.45 -10.66 -7.44
N ALA A 419 -1.44 -9.46 -6.84
CA ALA A 419 -1.46 -8.21 -7.58
C ALA A 419 -0.28 -8.10 -8.54
N ARG A 420 0.94 -8.41 -8.05
CA ARG A 420 2.16 -8.42 -8.87
C ARG A 420 2.06 -9.42 -10.03
N LEU A 421 1.52 -10.62 -9.77
CA LEU A 421 1.32 -11.64 -10.81
C LEU A 421 0.33 -11.17 -11.89
N LEU A 422 -0.77 -10.51 -11.50
CA LEU A 422 -1.73 -9.95 -12.44
C LEU A 422 -1.13 -8.80 -13.25
N PHE A 423 -0.42 -7.88 -12.62
CA PHE A 423 0.29 -6.83 -13.35
C PHE A 423 1.32 -7.39 -14.32
N LEU A 424 2.05 -8.44 -13.94
CA LEU A 424 2.94 -9.15 -14.85
C LEU A 424 2.18 -9.67 -16.06
N ALA A 425 1.03 -10.34 -15.85
CA ALA A 425 0.19 -10.84 -16.95
C ALA A 425 -0.22 -9.71 -17.91
N LEU A 426 -0.68 -8.57 -17.37
CA LEU A 426 -1.08 -7.41 -18.17
C LEU A 426 0.12 -6.77 -18.89
N SER A 427 1.32 -6.80 -18.32
CA SER A 427 2.54 -6.25 -18.93
C SER A 427 3.08 -7.10 -20.10
N LEU A 428 2.73 -8.37 -20.17
CA LEU A 428 3.16 -9.28 -21.24
C LEU A 428 2.35 -9.08 -22.53
N GLY A 429 1.17 -8.48 -22.45
CA GLY A 429 0.35 -8.10 -23.58
C GLY A 429 0.64 -6.69 -24.09
N SER A 430 0.04 -6.35 -25.25
CA SER A 430 0.02 -4.97 -25.76
C SER A 430 -1.43 -4.53 -25.86
N HIS A 431 -1.76 -3.42 -25.19
CA HIS A 431 -3.14 -2.99 -25.01
C HIS A 431 -3.35 -1.56 -25.50
N HIS A 432 -4.58 -1.27 -25.96
CA HIS A 432 -5.01 0.07 -26.39
C HIS A 432 -5.68 0.83 -25.24
N MET A 433 -6.23 0.10 -24.25
CA MET A 433 -6.84 0.67 -23.05
C MET A 433 -6.44 -0.13 -21.80
N LEU A 434 -6.32 0.58 -20.69
CA LEU A 434 -6.19 0.02 -19.34
C LEU A 434 -7.44 0.39 -18.53
N TRP A 435 -8.08 -0.59 -17.93
CA TRP A 435 -9.14 -0.40 -16.94
C TRP A 435 -8.65 -0.95 -15.61
N LEU A 436 -8.51 -0.06 -14.62
CA LEU A 436 -7.88 -0.37 -13.35
C LEU A 436 -8.84 -0.08 -12.21
N ASP A 437 -9.28 -1.11 -11.49
CA ASP A 437 -10.20 -1.01 -10.35
C ASP A 437 -9.44 -1.19 -9.03
N GLU A 438 -9.19 -0.10 -8.31
CA GLU A 438 -8.44 -0.02 -7.05
C GLU A 438 -7.09 -0.76 -7.09
N PRO A 439 -6.21 -0.47 -8.06
CA PRO A 439 -4.99 -1.23 -8.28
C PRO A 439 -3.94 -1.04 -7.16
N THR A 440 -4.13 -0.06 -6.29
CA THR A 440 -3.21 0.29 -5.20
C THR A 440 -3.41 -0.51 -3.92
N ASN A 441 -4.53 -1.22 -3.75
CA ASN A 441 -4.92 -1.86 -2.48
C ASN A 441 -3.94 -2.91 -1.95
N HIS A 442 -3.10 -3.47 -2.81
CA HIS A 442 -2.14 -4.51 -2.45
C HIS A 442 -0.68 -4.12 -2.73
N LEU A 443 -0.46 -2.86 -3.12
CA LEU A 443 0.87 -2.35 -3.42
C LEU A 443 1.44 -1.59 -2.22
N ASP A 444 2.73 -1.78 -1.97
CA ASP A 444 3.48 -0.91 -1.06
C ASP A 444 3.79 0.45 -1.72
N LEU A 445 4.38 1.37 -0.96
CA LEU A 445 4.66 2.72 -1.46
C LEU A 445 5.53 2.74 -2.73
N ALA A 446 6.49 1.83 -2.84
CA ALA A 446 7.34 1.74 -4.04
C ALA A 446 6.55 1.24 -5.25
N GLY A 447 5.74 0.19 -5.08
CA GLY A 447 4.88 -0.34 -6.15
C GLY A 447 3.83 0.67 -6.64
N LYS A 448 3.32 1.54 -5.76
CA LYS A 448 2.40 2.63 -6.14
C LYS A 448 3.08 3.68 -7.02
N GLU A 449 4.32 4.06 -6.70
CA GLU A 449 5.11 4.99 -7.51
C GLU A 449 5.40 4.43 -8.90
N GLU A 450 5.85 3.18 -8.97
CA GLU A 450 6.08 2.48 -10.24
C GLU A 450 4.80 2.39 -11.09
N LEU A 451 3.66 2.09 -10.45
CA LEU A 451 2.37 2.07 -11.14
C LEU A 451 1.99 3.46 -11.68
N ALA A 452 2.21 4.53 -10.90
CA ALA A 452 1.94 5.90 -11.34
C ALA A 452 2.77 6.27 -12.58
N GLU A 453 4.06 5.91 -12.58
CA GLU A 453 4.95 6.13 -13.71
C GLU A 453 4.54 5.31 -14.94
N ALA A 454 4.19 4.04 -14.74
CA ALA A 454 3.74 3.17 -15.82
C ALA A 454 2.43 3.66 -16.47
N ILE A 455 1.47 4.14 -15.67
CA ILE A 455 0.22 4.74 -16.17
C ILE A 455 0.50 6.05 -16.89
N ALA A 456 1.34 6.93 -16.34
CA ALA A 456 1.69 8.21 -16.95
C ALA A 456 2.39 8.04 -18.31
N ALA A 457 3.19 6.98 -18.46
CA ALA A 457 3.90 6.65 -19.71
C ALA A 457 3.03 5.89 -20.72
N PHE A 458 1.84 5.37 -20.31
CA PHE A 458 1.01 4.53 -21.18
C PHE A 458 0.44 5.33 -22.36
N PRO A 459 0.67 4.91 -23.62
CA PRO A 459 0.28 5.66 -24.82
C PRO A 459 -1.20 5.51 -25.20
N GLY A 460 -1.91 4.53 -24.65
CA GLY A 460 -3.33 4.28 -24.87
C GLY A 460 -4.26 5.08 -23.95
N GLY A 461 -5.53 4.68 -23.86
CA GLY A 461 -6.50 5.25 -22.93
C GLY A 461 -6.49 4.54 -21.59
N VAL A 462 -6.68 5.27 -20.49
CA VAL A 462 -6.75 4.70 -19.14
C VAL A 462 -8.04 5.14 -18.45
N LEU A 463 -8.74 4.19 -17.83
CA LEU A 463 -9.84 4.42 -16.92
C LEU A 463 -9.45 3.83 -15.55
N LEU A 464 -9.20 4.71 -14.59
CA LEU A 464 -8.70 4.39 -13.26
C LEU A 464 -9.78 4.66 -12.21
N VAL A 465 -10.13 3.68 -11.42
CA VAL A 465 -10.84 3.83 -10.14
C VAL A 465 -9.81 3.73 -9.04
N SER A 466 -9.64 4.78 -8.25
CA SER A 466 -8.76 4.77 -7.09
C SER A 466 -9.14 5.84 -6.06
N HIS A 467 -8.78 5.59 -4.81
CA HIS A 467 -8.83 6.55 -3.70
C HIS A 467 -7.45 7.13 -3.36
N ASP A 468 -6.41 6.66 -4.04
CA ASP A 468 -5.02 7.11 -3.84
C ASP A 468 -4.80 8.45 -4.56
N ARG A 469 -4.72 9.52 -3.76
CA ARG A 469 -4.56 10.90 -4.27
C ARG A 469 -3.26 11.09 -5.05
N GLU A 470 -2.18 10.48 -4.58
CA GLU A 470 -0.87 10.61 -5.21
C GLU A 470 -0.85 9.93 -6.59
N LEU A 471 -1.39 8.71 -6.68
CA LEU A 471 -1.54 8.02 -7.96
C LEU A 471 -2.37 8.84 -8.95
N ILE A 472 -3.54 9.34 -8.53
CA ILE A 472 -4.45 10.11 -9.38
C ILE A 472 -3.78 11.37 -9.94
N GLU A 473 -3.14 12.16 -9.09
CA GLU A 473 -2.52 13.43 -9.48
C GLU A 473 -1.26 13.26 -10.34
N ARG A 474 -0.48 12.20 -10.11
CA ARG A 474 0.73 11.90 -10.90
C ARG A 474 0.43 11.27 -12.25
N SER A 475 -0.68 10.55 -12.38
CA SER A 475 -0.93 9.73 -13.56
C SER A 475 -2.13 10.15 -14.40
N CYS A 476 -3.14 10.85 -13.83
CA CYS A 476 -4.37 11.19 -14.54
C CYS A 476 -4.39 12.64 -15.04
N ASN A 477 -5.07 12.86 -16.17
CA ASN A 477 -5.24 14.18 -16.79
C ASN A 477 -6.69 14.61 -16.99
N ARG A 478 -7.66 13.71 -16.69
CA ARG A 478 -9.11 13.97 -16.70
C ARG A 478 -9.76 13.33 -15.47
N PHE A 479 -10.85 13.92 -14.98
CA PHE A 479 -11.47 13.51 -13.72
C PHE A 479 -12.97 13.39 -13.90
N TRP A 480 -13.52 12.20 -13.71
CA TRP A 480 -14.94 11.93 -13.70
C TRP A 480 -15.41 11.77 -12.26
N LEU A 481 -16.36 12.60 -11.84
CA LEU A 481 -16.90 12.60 -10.49
C LEU A 481 -18.32 12.04 -10.50
N ILE A 482 -18.57 11.01 -9.68
CA ILE A 482 -19.90 10.49 -9.43
C ILE A 482 -20.53 11.29 -8.29
N LYS A 483 -21.60 12.02 -8.60
CA LYS A 483 -22.41 12.76 -7.64
C LYS A 483 -23.88 12.61 -8.00
N ASP A 484 -24.73 12.35 -7.00
CA ASP A 484 -26.20 12.24 -7.14
C ASP A 484 -26.64 11.29 -8.27
N GLY A 485 -25.96 10.14 -8.39
CA GLY A 485 -26.27 9.13 -9.41
C GLY A 485 -25.90 9.53 -10.84
N ARG A 486 -25.08 10.55 -11.05
CA ARG A 486 -24.58 11.01 -12.36
C ARG A 486 -23.07 11.15 -12.36
N ILE A 487 -22.49 11.06 -13.54
CA ILE A 487 -21.05 11.33 -13.74
C ILE A 487 -20.91 12.73 -14.34
N GLN A 488 -20.06 13.53 -13.72
CA GLN A 488 -19.70 14.88 -14.19
C GLN A 488 -18.19 14.97 -14.37
N GLU A 489 -17.74 15.74 -15.36
CA GLU A 489 -16.31 15.98 -15.59
C GLU A 489 -15.86 17.18 -14.74
N ALA A 490 -14.86 16.95 -13.88
CA ALA A 490 -14.23 17.99 -13.08
C ALA A 490 -12.95 18.51 -13.77
N HIS A 491 -12.66 19.79 -13.61
CA HIS A 491 -11.51 20.44 -14.27
C HIS A 491 -10.16 20.09 -13.63
N SER A 492 -10.14 19.68 -12.36
CA SER A 492 -8.93 19.25 -11.65
C SER A 492 -9.27 18.24 -10.56
N ALA A 493 -8.26 17.50 -10.07
CA ALA A 493 -8.39 16.58 -8.96
C ALA A 493 -8.82 17.29 -7.67
N GLU A 494 -8.24 18.46 -7.38
CA GLU A 494 -8.56 19.24 -6.17
C GLU A 494 -10.02 19.68 -6.16
N ARG A 495 -10.54 20.10 -7.33
CA ARG A 495 -11.95 20.48 -7.45
C ARG A 495 -12.87 19.27 -7.26
N ALA A 496 -12.52 18.13 -7.83
CA ALA A 496 -13.27 16.90 -7.62
C ALA A 496 -13.28 16.47 -6.15
N TYR A 497 -12.15 16.63 -5.45
CA TYR A 497 -12.05 16.36 -4.01
C TYR A 497 -12.89 17.34 -3.19
N ALA A 498 -12.86 18.64 -3.49
CA ALA A 498 -13.67 19.64 -2.81
C ALA A 498 -15.17 19.36 -2.97
N GLU A 499 -15.61 18.99 -4.17
CA GLU A 499 -17.01 18.65 -4.46
C GLU A 499 -17.47 17.35 -3.76
N LEU A 500 -16.57 16.38 -3.57
CA LEU A 500 -16.83 15.17 -2.77
C LEU A 500 -17.01 15.46 -1.28
N LEU A 501 -16.35 16.51 -0.79
CA LEU A 501 -16.41 16.91 0.62
C LEU A 501 -17.62 17.80 0.93
N GLY A 502 -18.36 18.25 -0.09
CA GLY A 502 -19.49 19.15 0.07
C GLY A 502 -19.06 20.53 0.56
N ASP A 503 -18.54 21.38 -0.35
CA ASP A 503 -18.20 22.81 -0.14
C ASP A 503 -17.56 23.20 1.22
N ALA A 504 -16.87 22.30 1.89
CA ALA A 504 -16.03 22.65 3.02
C ALA A 504 -14.81 23.45 2.52
N PRO A 505 -14.50 24.63 3.09
CA PRO A 505 -13.38 25.44 2.65
C PRO A 505 -12.08 24.62 2.77
N SER A 506 -11.22 24.77 1.77
CA SER A 506 -9.89 24.12 1.71
C SER A 506 -9.14 24.28 3.02
N PRO A 507 -8.58 23.20 3.61
CA PRO A 507 -7.85 23.27 4.89
C PRO A 507 -6.52 24.04 4.84
N ALA A 508 -6.20 24.70 3.73
CA ALA A 508 -4.99 25.52 3.58
C ALA A 508 -5.11 26.94 4.19
N ALA A 509 -6.32 27.42 4.54
CA ALA A 509 -6.53 28.82 4.97
C ALA A 509 -6.70 29.05 6.46
N ASP A 510 -6.90 28.05 7.31
CA ASP A 510 -7.21 28.27 8.73
C ASP A 510 -6.37 27.40 9.70
N LYS A 511 -5.10 27.79 9.87
CA LYS A 511 -4.30 27.36 11.05
C LYS A 511 -4.69 28.09 12.35
N ALA A 512 -5.67 28.96 12.31
CA ALA A 512 -5.96 29.88 13.43
C ALA A 512 -7.25 29.63 14.21
N SER A 513 -8.15 28.70 13.79
CA SER A 513 -9.46 28.55 14.43
C SER A 513 -9.99 27.12 14.45
N LEU A 514 -9.19 26.15 14.95
CA LEU A 514 -9.75 24.83 15.27
C LEU A 514 -9.76 24.68 16.80
N ALA A 515 -10.93 24.84 17.37
CA ALA A 515 -11.21 24.39 18.74
C ALA A 515 -10.82 22.91 18.85
N ALA A 516 -10.08 22.56 19.90
CA ALA A 516 -9.67 21.18 20.15
C ALA A 516 -10.90 20.28 20.15
N PRO A 517 -10.87 19.13 19.47
CA PRO A 517 -11.99 18.22 19.44
C PRO A 517 -12.36 17.77 20.87
N PRO A 518 -13.65 17.52 21.16
CA PRO A 518 -14.15 17.30 22.51
C PRO A 518 -13.56 16.08 23.26
N TRP A 519 -12.93 15.15 22.55
CA TRP A 519 -12.21 14.01 23.16
C TRP A 519 -10.80 14.34 23.65
N ALA A 520 -10.27 15.52 23.35
CA ALA A 520 -9.03 16.03 23.95
C ALA A 520 -9.38 16.58 25.35
N GLY A 521 -9.38 15.73 26.37
CA GLY A 521 -9.73 16.08 27.74
C GLY A 521 -8.99 17.31 28.27
N PRO A 522 -9.57 18.07 29.23
CA PRO A 522 -8.98 19.28 29.77
C PRO A 522 -7.65 18.95 30.45
N GLY A 523 -6.56 19.60 29.98
CA GLY A 523 -5.29 19.55 30.70
C GLY A 523 -5.50 19.99 32.13
N ARG A 524 -5.14 19.13 33.07
CA ARG A 524 -5.05 19.55 34.48
C ARG A 524 -4.02 20.68 34.56
N PRO A 525 -4.34 21.80 35.25
CA PRO A 525 -3.36 22.83 35.52
C PRO A 525 -2.28 22.20 36.38
N GLY A 526 -1.02 22.45 36.01
CA GLY A 526 0.13 22.00 36.78
C GLY A 526 0.13 22.64 38.15
N GLY A 527 0.35 21.80 39.14
CA GLY A 527 0.83 22.14 40.44
C GLY A 527 2.18 21.44 40.63
#